data_cb3774b1a6d0c828156c7fedced11860
#
_entry.id   cb3774b1a6d0c828156c7fedced11860
#
_cell.length_a   1.000
_cell.length_b   1.000
_cell.length_c   1.000
_cell.angle_alpha   90.00
_cell.angle_beta   90.00
_cell.angle_gamma   90.00
#
_symmetry.space_group_name_H-M   'P 1'
#
loop_
_entity.id
_entity.type
_entity.pdbx_description
1 polymer ?
#
loop_
_entity_poly.entity_id
_entity_poly.type
_entity_poly.pdbx_seq_one_letter_code
_entity_poly.pdbx_strand_id
1 'polypeptide(L)'
;VQKPIAILPDKDADGLSSGAILHHTLTSLGLSPDLISVHFPPKGSNVHDDVTREVLTKMAPSYVFVLDQGSRKGAALLDLPHTCLIVDHHFAEEGGFPEGADYVTAHDCPPVATTSLLIYHICLPLHPNLSDKISWLAAMGTHGDLGTTLKWEPPFPDMTATFKKYPKKAINDAVGLVNAPRRSAAYNVKDAWDAVIAASDPDSIKRTEKLHEASFEVRRETERCTHTAPKFSADATICVLTISSAAQIHPVIATRWAGHLKSNKLEIVMCANEGYLPDKVNFSCRIAKVARGREGDEKVDIIKRLEGIVADHPDLRERLGESFARGHKEASGGIVGKKEWDELKVIMGLDDSKTKKAKLEKQNGTAATAKKMPAQKNTLANYFAKA
;
A
#
# COMPACT_ATOMS: atom_id res chain seq x y z
N VAL A 1 -34.20 -14.59 5.67
CA VAL A 1 -33.60 -15.79 5.07
C VAL A 1 -32.08 -15.64 5.21
N GLN A 2 -31.47 -16.56 5.96
CA GLN A 2 -30.03 -16.58 6.12
C GLN A 2 -29.40 -17.14 4.82
N LYS A 3 -28.57 -16.34 4.15
CA LYS A 3 -27.90 -16.71 2.90
C LYS A 3 -26.39 -16.55 3.06
N PRO A 4 -25.57 -17.36 2.34
CA PRO A 4 -24.13 -17.25 2.42
C PRO A 4 -23.60 -15.91 1.88
N ILE A 5 -22.63 -15.35 2.59
CA ILE A 5 -22.02 -14.06 2.30
C ILE A 5 -20.50 -14.26 2.13
N ALA A 6 -19.91 -13.60 1.15
CA ALA A 6 -18.47 -13.45 1.02
C ALA A 6 -18.07 -12.00 1.33
N ILE A 7 -17.10 -11.82 2.21
CA ILE A 7 -16.45 -10.53 2.47
C ILE A 7 -15.02 -10.59 1.90
N LEU A 8 -14.68 -9.65 1.03
CA LEU A 8 -13.37 -9.50 0.41
C LEU A 8 -12.75 -8.17 0.85
N PRO A 9 -12.19 -8.11 2.06
CA PRO A 9 -11.52 -6.88 2.52
C PRO A 9 -10.12 -6.79 1.92
N ASP A 10 -9.59 -5.56 1.73
CA ASP A 10 -8.15 -5.44 1.50
C ASP A 10 -7.37 -5.91 2.73
N LYS A 11 -6.12 -6.14 2.54
CA LYS A 11 -5.20 -6.84 3.46
C LYS A 11 -4.55 -5.93 4.50
N ASP A 12 -4.87 -4.65 4.49
CA ASP A 12 -4.30 -3.69 5.44
C ASP A 12 -5.25 -3.30 6.57
N ALA A 13 -4.81 -2.35 7.39
CA ALA A 13 -5.58 -1.96 8.56
C ALA A 13 -6.94 -1.37 8.21
N ASP A 14 -7.08 -0.64 7.07
CA ASP A 14 -8.37 -0.09 6.65
C ASP A 14 -9.31 -1.18 6.14
N GLY A 15 -8.84 -2.01 5.22
CA GLY A 15 -9.63 -3.13 4.70
C GLY A 15 -10.02 -4.14 5.78
N LEU A 16 -9.07 -4.55 6.63
CA LEU A 16 -9.36 -5.50 7.72
C LEU A 16 -10.33 -4.93 8.76
N SER A 17 -10.19 -3.64 9.09
CA SER A 17 -11.16 -2.96 9.99
C SER A 17 -12.53 -2.87 9.36
N SER A 18 -12.62 -2.53 8.08
CA SER A 18 -13.88 -2.48 7.32
C SER A 18 -14.60 -3.82 7.32
N GLY A 19 -13.86 -4.89 7.02
CA GLY A 19 -14.36 -6.26 7.06
C GLY A 19 -14.86 -6.66 8.44
N ALA A 20 -14.12 -6.33 9.50
CA ALA A 20 -14.49 -6.64 10.88
C ALA A 20 -15.73 -5.86 11.33
N ILE A 21 -15.84 -4.57 10.97
CA ILE A 21 -17.05 -3.77 11.24
C ILE A 21 -18.27 -4.43 10.60
N LEU A 22 -18.19 -4.81 9.32
CA LEU A 22 -19.28 -5.47 8.62
C LEU A 22 -19.62 -6.83 9.26
N HIS A 23 -18.62 -7.66 9.55
CA HIS A 23 -18.79 -8.97 10.19
C HIS A 23 -19.52 -8.84 11.55
N HIS A 24 -19.05 -7.93 12.41
CA HIS A 24 -19.67 -7.69 13.71
C HIS A 24 -21.10 -7.15 13.59
N THR A 25 -21.37 -6.35 12.56
CA THR A 25 -22.73 -5.85 12.28
C THR A 25 -23.66 -6.98 11.89
N LEU A 26 -23.27 -7.79 10.89
CA LEU A 26 -24.07 -8.90 10.40
C LEU A 26 -24.38 -9.93 11.50
N THR A 27 -23.38 -10.27 12.31
CA THR A 27 -23.56 -11.19 13.43
C THR A 27 -24.45 -10.58 14.55
N SER A 28 -24.35 -9.27 14.81
CA SER A 28 -25.25 -8.59 15.76
C SER A 28 -26.69 -8.51 15.26
N LEU A 29 -26.91 -8.53 13.95
CA LEU A 29 -28.24 -8.63 13.32
C LEU A 29 -28.76 -10.06 13.27
N GLY A 30 -28.03 -11.04 13.79
CA GLY A 30 -28.46 -12.45 13.90
C GLY A 30 -28.07 -13.34 12.75
N LEU A 31 -27.18 -12.90 11.85
CA LEU A 31 -26.62 -13.81 10.84
C LEU A 31 -25.64 -14.78 11.51
N SER A 32 -25.76 -16.09 11.20
CA SER A 32 -24.81 -17.09 11.70
C SER A 32 -23.42 -16.81 11.16
N PRO A 33 -22.37 -16.79 12.01
CA PRO A 33 -20.98 -16.66 11.56
C PRO A 33 -20.58 -17.69 10.50
N ASP A 34 -21.16 -18.90 10.53
CA ASP A 34 -20.88 -19.97 9.56
C ASP A 34 -21.33 -19.63 8.14
N LEU A 35 -22.19 -18.63 7.98
CA LEU A 35 -22.64 -18.12 6.69
C LEU A 35 -21.76 -16.99 6.15
N ILE A 36 -20.77 -16.54 6.92
CA ILE A 36 -19.85 -15.45 6.54
C ILE A 36 -18.50 -16.06 6.19
N SER A 37 -18.17 -16.07 4.93
CA SER A 37 -16.85 -16.45 4.43
C SER A 37 -16.02 -15.21 4.16
N VAL A 38 -14.73 -15.24 4.48
CA VAL A 38 -13.80 -14.15 4.17
C VAL A 38 -12.71 -14.66 3.25
N HIS A 39 -12.41 -13.91 2.20
CA HIS A 39 -11.38 -14.27 1.25
C HIS A 39 -10.39 -13.13 1.05
N PHE A 40 -9.11 -13.47 1.06
CA PHE A 40 -7.98 -12.59 0.73
C PHE A 40 -7.33 -13.09 -0.54
N PRO A 41 -7.21 -12.24 -1.59
CA PRO A 41 -6.45 -12.62 -2.77
C PRO A 41 -5.02 -13.03 -2.42
N PRO A 42 -4.44 -14.03 -3.09
CA PRO A 42 -3.05 -14.43 -2.88
C PRO A 42 -2.06 -13.30 -3.09
N LYS A 43 -0.84 -13.48 -2.62
CA LYS A 43 0.26 -12.53 -2.80
C LYS A 43 0.46 -12.21 -4.29
N GLY A 44 0.39 -10.94 -4.64
CA GLY A 44 0.52 -10.47 -6.03
C GLY A 44 -0.74 -10.55 -6.87
N SER A 45 -1.86 -10.99 -6.29
CA SER A 45 -3.18 -11.07 -6.92
C SER A 45 -4.12 -9.99 -6.36
N ASN A 46 -5.28 -9.83 -7.00
CA ASN A 46 -6.33 -8.88 -6.63
C ASN A 46 -7.73 -9.49 -6.83
N VAL A 47 -8.77 -8.75 -6.49
CA VAL A 47 -10.17 -9.24 -6.54
C VAL A 47 -10.70 -9.49 -7.94
N HIS A 48 -10.06 -8.94 -8.98
CA HIS A 48 -10.49 -9.11 -10.38
C HIS A 48 -9.82 -10.29 -11.07
N ASP A 49 -8.85 -10.95 -10.41
CA ASP A 49 -8.09 -12.05 -11.02
C ASP A 49 -8.91 -13.35 -11.02
N ASP A 50 -8.67 -14.20 -12.01
CA ASP A 50 -9.36 -15.50 -12.17
C ASP A 50 -9.23 -16.39 -10.94
N VAL A 51 -8.09 -16.34 -10.24
CA VAL A 51 -7.88 -17.10 -9.00
C VAL A 51 -8.92 -16.72 -7.92
N THR A 52 -9.24 -15.44 -7.78
CA THR A 52 -10.28 -14.97 -6.87
C THR A 52 -11.67 -15.41 -7.34
N ARG A 53 -11.95 -15.29 -8.64
CA ARG A 53 -13.20 -15.75 -9.25
C ARG A 53 -13.45 -17.25 -9.03
N GLU A 54 -12.43 -18.08 -9.20
CA GLU A 54 -12.53 -19.52 -8.94
C GLU A 54 -12.87 -19.84 -7.47
N VAL A 55 -12.27 -19.11 -6.53
CA VAL A 55 -12.57 -19.27 -5.10
C VAL A 55 -14.00 -18.85 -4.80
N LEU A 56 -14.44 -17.70 -5.29
CA LEU A 56 -15.81 -17.21 -5.13
C LEU A 56 -16.84 -18.17 -5.74
N THR A 57 -16.53 -18.74 -6.91
CA THR A 57 -17.40 -19.74 -7.56
C THR A 57 -17.59 -20.98 -6.67
N LYS A 58 -16.54 -21.44 -6.00
CA LYS A 58 -16.62 -22.56 -5.05
C LYS A 58 -17.39 -22.22 -3.78
N MET A 59 -17.29 -20.97 -3.30
CA MET A 59 -18.04 -20.46 -2.14
C MET A 59 -19.52 -20.27 -2.46
N ALA A 60 -19.86 -20.00 -3.71
CA ALA A 60 -21.22 -19.72 -4.21
C ALA A 60 -22.03 -18.76 -3.31
N PRO A 61 -21.50 -17.56 -2.96
CA PRO A 61 -22.17 -16.62 -2.08
C PRO A 61 -23.37 -16.01 -2.77
N SER A 62 -24.44 -15.72 -1.99
CA SER A 62 -25.56 -14.92 -2.47
C SER A 62 -25.26 -13.41 -2.43
N TYR A 63 -24.39 -12.99 -1.53
CA TYR A 63 -23.94 -11.60 -1.38
C TYR A 63 -22.43 -11.54 -1.30
N VAL A 64 -21.86 -10.60 -2.05
CA VAL A 64 -20.41 -10.32 -2.07
C VAL A 64 -20.20 -8.88 -1.62
N PHE A 65 -19.37 -8.68 -0.60
CA PHE A 65 -18.92 -7.36 -0.14
C PHE A 65 -17.44 -7.20 -0.41
N VAL A 66 -17.07 -6.25 -1.23
CA VAL A 66 -15.69 -5.89 -1.52
C VAL A 66 -15.37 -4.59 -0.79
N LEU A 67 -14.35 -4.60 0.06
CA LEU A 67 -14.08 -3.50 0.97
C LEU A 67 -12.64 -3.01 0.82
N ASP A 68 -12.47 -1.71 0.61
CA ASP A 68 -11.19 -1.03 0.48
C ASP A 68 -10.37 -1.47 -0.75
N GLN A 69 -11.07 -1.95 -1.74
CA GLN A 69 -10.55 -2.38 -3.03
C GLN A 69 -11.71 -2.57 -4.02
N GLY A 70 -11.40 -2.80 -5.28
CA GLY A 70 -12.42 -3.13 -6.30
C GLY A 70 -12.77 -1.99 -7.24
N SER A 71 -12.28 -0.78 -7.00
CA SER A 71 -12.47 0.40 -7.85
C SER A 71 -11.75 0.27 -9.20
N ARG A 72 -12.20 -0.67 -10.01
CA ARG A 72 -11.70 -0.92 -11.37
C ARG A 72 -12.79 -1.52 -12.24
N LYS A 73 -12.95 -1.00 -13.45
CA LYS A 73 -13.86 -1.54 -14.47
C LYS A 73 -13.44 -2.97 -14.85
N GLY A 74 -14.41 -3.85 -15.00
CA GLY A 74 -14.18 -5.24 -15.40
C GLY A 74 -15.48 -6.03 -15.46
N ALA A 75 -15.37 -7.31 -15.80
CA ALA A 75 -16.47 -8.25 -15.73
C ALA A 75 -16.96 -8.44 -14.28
N ALA A 76 -18.16 -8.96 -14.10
CA ALA A 76 -18.69 -9.35 -12.80
C ALA A 76 -17.70 -10.23 -12.04
N LEU A 77 -17.58 -10.05 -10.72
CA LEU A 77 -16.62 -10.79 -9.88
C LEU A 77 -16.93 -12.29 -9.80
N LEU A 78 -18.15 -12.67 -10.10
CA LEU A 78 -18.65 -14.04 -10.03
C LEU A 78 -19.67 -14.27 -11.13
N ASP A 79 -19.59 -15.39 -11.84
CA ASP A 79 -20.50 -15.75 -12.93
C ASP A 79 -21.82 -16.38 -12.44
N LEU A 80 -21.96 -16.63 -11.12
CA LEU A 80 -23.21 -17.12 -10.50
C LEU A 80 -24.10 -15.94 -10.08
N PRO A 81 -25.43 -16.15 -9.99
CA PRO A 81 -26.34 -15.11 -9.50
C PRO A 81 -25.97 -14.66 -8.09
N HIS A 82 -25.64 -13.39 -7.93
CA HIS A 82 -25.28 -12.78 -6.64
C HIS A 82 -25.61 -11.29 -6.63
N THR A 83 -25.60 -10.70 -5.45
CA THR A 83 -25.61 -9.23 -5.28
C THR A 83 -24.23 -8.82 -4.78
N CYS A 84 -23.61 -7.85 -5.43
CA CYS A 84 -22.29 -7.34 -5.08
C CYS A 84 -22.39 -5.88 -4.62
N LEU A 85 -21.77 -5.56 -3.48
CA LEU A 85 -21.56 -4.18 -3.02
C LEU A 85 -20.06 -3.94 -2.83
N ILE A 86 -19.57 -2.89 -3.49
CA ILE A 86 -18.20 -2.40 -3.32
C ILE A 86 -18.24 -1.13 -2.46
N VAL A 87 -17.47 -1.09 -1.39
CA VAL A 87 -17.25 0.12 -0.60
C VAL A 87 -15.75 0.41 -0.62
N ASP A 88 -15.37 1.53 -1.26
CA ASP A 88 -13.98 1.83 -1.54
C ASP A 88 -13.76 3.34 -1.55
N HIS A 89 -12.55 3.80 -1.23
CA HIS A 89 -12.18 5.20 -1.28
C HIS A 89 -11.06 5.49 -2.29
N HIS A 90 -10.57 4.47 -2.97
CA HIS A 90 -9.57 4.62 -4.02
C HIS A 90 -10.15 5.29 -5.26
N PHE A 91 -9.27 5.91 -6.04
CA PHE A 91 -9.67 6.56 -7.29
C PHE A 91 -10.37 5.56 -8.22
N ALA A 92 -11.51 5.97 -8.74
CA ALA A 92 -12.25 5.29 -9.79
C ALA A 92 -12.64 6.30 -10.87
N GLU A 93 -12.54 5.89 -12.13
CA GLU A 93 -13.17 6.61 -13.23
C GLU A 93 -14.70 6.44 -13.17
N GLU A 94 -15.46 7.30 -13.85
CA GLU A 94 -16.91 7.14 -13.95
C GLU A 94 -17.26 5.76 -14.53
N GLY A 95 -18.09 4.99 -13.81
CA GLY A 95 -18.38 3.59 -14.16
C GLY A 95 -17.18 2.64 -13.96
N GLY A 96 -16.15 3.03 -13.22
CA GLY A 96 -14.94 2.26 -12.94
C GLY A 96 -15.12 1.16 -11.90
N PHE A 97 -16.18 0.35 -12.02
CA PHE A 97 -16.49 -0.77 -11.14
C PHE A 97 -16.84 -2.03 -11.95
N PRO A 98 -16.77 -3.24 -11.35
CA PRO A 98 -17.20 -4.47 -11.98
C PRO A 98 -18.68 -4.44 -12.42
N GLU A 99 -18.98 -5.12 -13.50
CA GLU A 99 -20.36 -5.24 -14.02
C GLU A 99 -21.29 -5.83 -12.96
N GLY A 100 -22.48 -5.21 -12.81
CA GLY A 100 -23.51 -5.65 -11.87
C GLY A 100 -23.23 -5.39 -10.40
N ALA A 101 -22.14 -4.68 -10.05
CA ALA A 101 -21.87 -4.28 -8.69
C ALA A 101 -22.52 -2.93 -8.36
N ASP A 102 -23.21 -2.86 -7.22
CA ASP A 102 -23.51 -1.59 -6.54
C ASP A 102 -22.22 -1.08 -5.86
N TYR A 103 -22.10 0.25 -5.68
CA TYR A 103 -20.90 0.81 -5.06
C TYR A 103 -21.19 2.05 -4.22
N VAL A 104 -20.35 2.23 -3.19
CA VAL A 104 -20.22 3.45 -2.40
C VAL A 104 -18.77 3.87 -2.45
N THR A 105 -18.51 5.09 -2.90
CA THR A 105 -17.14 5.61 -3.00
C THR A 105 -17.04 7.01 -2.41
N ALA A 106 -15.83 7.38 -1.96
CA ALA A 106 -15.52 8.70 -1.42
C ALA A 106 -14.21 9.28 -2.01
N HIS A 107 -13.75 8.80 -3.17
CA HIS A 107 -12.48 9.22 -3.77
C HIS A 107 -12.41 10.72 -4.09
N ASP A 108 -13.56 11.35 -4.38
CA ASP A 108 -13.67 12.79 -4.69
C ASP A 108 -14.15 13.63 -3.48
N CYS A 109 -14.30 13.03 -2.31
CA CYS A 109 -14.80 13.71 -1.12
C CYS A 109 -13.64 14.26 -0.25
N PRO A 110 -13.33 15.57 -0.28
CA PRO A 110 -12.37 16.13 0.65
C PRO A 110 -13.01 16.44 2.03
N PRO A 111 -12.34 16.14 3.16
CA PRO A 111 -11.14 15.33 3.25
C PRO A 111 -11.41 13.88 2.90
N VAL A 112 -10.38 13.14 2.45
CA VAL A 112 -10.52 11.73 2.07
C VAL A 112 -11.09 10.93 3.24
N ALA A 113 -12.24 10.28 3.03
CA ALA A 113 -12.77 9.30 3.97
C ALA A 113 -12.12 7.93 3.70
N THR A 114 -11.89 7.16 4.75
CA THR A 114 -11.40 5.77 4.63
C THR A 114 -12.57 4.80 4.49
N THR A 115 -12.31 3.61 3.96
CA THR A 115 -13.37 2.59 3.82
C THR A 115 -13.92 2.17 5.18
N SER A 116 -13.08 2.10 6.21
CA SER A 116 -13.54 1.81 7.57
C SER A 116 -14.50 2.87 8.12
N LEU A 117 -14.34 4.15 7.78
CA LEU A 117 -15.31 5.19 8.12
C LEU A 117 -16.61 5.05 7.34
N LEU A 118 -16.55 4.75 6.04
CA LEU A 118 -17.74 4.54 5.21
C LEU A 118 -18.57 3.38 5.76
N ILE A 119 -17.95 2.23 6.00
CA ILE A 119 -18.63 1.06 6.58
C ILE A 119 -19.13 1.35 8.00
N TYR A 120 -18.36 2.10 8.81
CA TYR A 120 -18.80 2.51 10.14
C TYR A 120 -20.13 3.29 10.07
N HIS A 121 -20.23 4.29 9.19
CA HIS A 121 -21.43 5.09 9.02
C HIS A 121 -22.61 4.30 8.46
N ILE A 122 -22.36 3.36 7.54
CA ILE A 122 -23.39 2.46 6.99
C ILE A 122 -23.93 1.53 8.08
N CYS A 123 -23.06 0.98 8.92
CA CYS A 123 -23.39 -0.06 9.88
C CYS A 123 -23.96 0.50 11.20
N LEU A 124 -23.46 1.64 11.67
CA LEU A 124 -23.81 2.19 12.98
C LEU A 124 -25.31 2.29 13.26
N PRO A 125 -26.17 2.76 12.32
CA PRO A 125 -27.62 2.88 12.56
C PRO A 125 -28.36 1.55 12.55
N LEU A 126 -27.75 0.45 12.13
CA LEU A 126 -28.43 -0.83 11.95
C LEU A 126 -28.68 -1.57 13.26
N HIS A 127 -27.90 -1.28 14.34
CA HIS A 127 -28.07 -1.92 15.63
C HIS A 127 -27.58 -1.02 16.76
N PRO A 128 -28.37 -0.82 17.85
CA PRO A 128 -28.07 0.17 18.89
C PRO A 128 -26.78 -0.08 19.68
N ASN A 129 -26.33 -1.34 19.77
CA ASN A 129 -25.16 -1.72 20.56
C ASN A 129 -23.88 -1.88 19.72
N LEU A 130 -23.85 -1.40 18.47
CA LEU A 130 -22.68 -1.53 17.60
C LEU A 130 -21.55 -0.58 17.96
N SER A 131 -21.87 0.64 18.37
CA SER A 131 -20.88 1.71 18.58
C SER A 131 -19.66 1.25 19.38
N ASP A 132 -19.89 0.59 20.51
CA ASP A 132 -18.82 0.12 21.40
C ASP A 132 -17.92 -0.95 20.78
N LYS A 133 -18.45 -1.74 19.84
CA LYS A 133 -17.72 -2.81 19.16
C LYS A 133 -16.90 -2.31 17.97
N ILE A 134 -17.42 -1.32 17.23
CA ILE A 134 -16.89 -0.96 15.92
C ILE A 134 -16.19 0.40 15.85
N SER A 135 -16.40 1.31 16.83
CA SER A 135 -15.83 2.66 16.77
C SER A 135 -14.30 2.67 16.78
N TRP A 136 -13.67 1.82 17.59
CA TRP A 136 -12.21 1.73 17.64
C TRP A 136 -11.62 1.06 16.39
N LEU A 137 -12.37 0.17 15.74
CA LEU A 137 -11.98 -0.41 14.43
C LEU A 137 -11.99 0.68 13.35
N ALA A 138 -13.04 1.51 13.31
CA ALA A 138 -13.10 2.66 12.40
C ALA A 138 -11.90 3.60 12.59
N ALA A 139 -11.56 3.90 13.87
CA ALA A 139 -10.38 4.71 14.17
C ALA A 139 -9.07 4.01 13.77
N MET A 140 -8.97 2.68 13.95
CA MET A 140 -7.79 1.89 13.57
C MET A 140 -7.57 1.89 12.06
N GLY A 141 -8.61 1.63 11.27
CA GLY A 141 -8.51 1.67 9.81
C GLY A 141 -8.14 3.06 9.32
N THR A 142 -8.82 4.10 9.80
CA THR A 142 -8.52 5.49 9.44
C THR A 142 -7.07 5.89 9.76
N HIS A 143 -6.54 5.50 10.92
CA HIS A 143 -5.13 5.75 11.25
C HIS A 143 -4.17 4.92 10.37
N GLY A 144 -4.63 3.78 9.85
CA GLY A 144 -3.86 2.95 8.91
C GLY A 144 -3.52 3.70 7.62
N ASP A 145 -4.47 4.45 7.10
CA ASP A 145 -4.37 5.16 5.82
C ASP A 145 -3.94 6.63 5.96
N LEU A 146 -4.66 7.38 6.79
CA LEU A 146 -4.45 8.81 6.94
C LEU A 146 -3.35 9.17 7.94
N GLY A 147 -2.83 8.15 8.64
CA GLY A 147 -1.74 8.31 9.59
C GLY A 147 -2.20 8.69 10.99
N THR A 148 -1.27 8.51 11.93
CA THR A 148 -1.52 8.63 13.37
C THR A 148 -1.62 10.06 13.88
N THR A 149 -1.30 11.04 13.02
CA THR A 149 -1.35 12.49 13.33
C THR A 149 -2.64 13.14 12.86
N LEU A 150 -3.58 12.37 12.30
CA LEU A 150 -4.88 12.87 11.88
C LEU A 150 -5.57 13.64 13.00
N LYS A 151 -6.08 14.81 12.66
CA LYS A 151 -6.98 15.58 13.52
C LYS A 151 -8.41 15.16 13.25
N TRP A 152 -9.08 14.65 14.30
CA TRP A 152 -10.48 14.25 14.25
C TRP A 152 -11.38 15.47 14.45
N GLU A 153 -11.48 16.29 13.41
CA GLU A 153 -12.29 17.52 13.34
C GLU A 153 -13.35 17.33 12.23
N PRO A 154 -14.51 18.01 12.28
CA PRO A 154 -15.49 17.90 11.21
C PRO A 154 -14.87 18.09 9.81
N PRO A 155 -15.26 17.27 8.84
CA PRO A 155 -16.42 16.36 8.78
C PRO A 155 -16.19 14.94 9.32
N PHE A 156 -15.01 14.64 9.90
CA PHE A 156 -14.81 13.35 10.56
C PHE A 156 -15.75 13.20 11.75
N PRO A 157 -16.23 11.96 12.08
CA PRO A 157 -17.07 11.73 13.22
C PRO A 157 -16.36 12.07 14.54
N ASP A 158 -17.14 12.49 15.55
CA ASP A 158 -16.59 12.69 16.89
C ASP A 158 -16.22 11.35 17.53
N MET A 159 -14.93 11.11 17.65
CA MET A 159 -14.35 9.91 18.28
C MET A 159 -13.83 10.18 19.71
N THR A 160 -14.24 11.27 20.34
CA THR A 160 -13.77 11.65 21.69
C THR A 160 -14.05 10.53 22.72
N ALA A 161 -15.23 9.94 22.72
CA ALA A 161 -15.57 8.83 23.61
C ALA A 161 -14.71 7.58 23.33
N THR A 162 -14.47 7.27 22.05
CA THR A 162 -13.62 6.17 21.63
C THR A 162 -12.18 6.36 22.11
N PHE A 163 -11.58 7.55 21.93
CA PHE A 163 -10.21 7.83 22.37
C PHE A 163 -10.07 7.97 23.88
N LYS A 164 -11.15 8.30 24.60
CA LYS A 164 -11.18 8.25 26.06
C LYS A 164 -11.12 6.80 26.57
N LYS A 165 -11.82 5.89 25.89
CA LYS A 165 -11.87 4.45 26.23
C LYS A 165 -10.61 3.74 25.74
N TYR A 166 -10.13 4.04 24.53
CA TYR A 166 -8.99 3.41 23.87
C TYR A 166 -7.96 4.47 23.51
N PRO A 167 -6.82 4.55 24.21
CA PRO A 167 -5.79 5.56 23.92
C PRO A 167 -5.31 5.48 22.47
N LYS A 168 -5.14 6.63 21.81
CA LYS A 168 -4.63 6.70 20.41
C LYS A 168 -3.36 5.88 20.20
N LYS A 169 -2.48 5.85 21.21
CA LYS A 169 -1.26 5.04 21.14
C LYS A 169 -1.56 3.54 20.99
N ALA A 170 -2.53 3.00 21.73
CA ALA A 170 -2.89 1.58 21.64
C ALA A 170 -3.44 1.24 20.23
N ILE A 171 -4.29 2.12 19.69
CA ILE A 171 -4.81 1.99 18.32
C ILE A 171 -3.67 2.02 17.30
N ASN A 172 -2.73 2.97 17.42
CA ASN A 172 -1.59 3.10 16.51
C ASN A 172 -0.64 1.90 16.56
N ASP A 173 -0.40 1.38 17.76
CA ASP A 173 0.40 0.16 17.93
C ASP A 173 -0.28 -1.04 17.23
N ALA A 174 -1.61 -1.16 17.36
CA ALA A 174 -2.41 -2.18 16.67
C ALA A 174 -2.33 -2.05 15.13
N VAL A 175 -2.43 -0.83 14.57
CA VAL A 175 -2.25 -0.57 13.13
C VAL A 175 -0.92 -1.15 12.63
N GLY A 176 0.17 -0.90 13.36
CA GLY A 176 1.49 -1.40 12.99
C GLY A 176 1.56 -2.92 12.95
N LEU A 177 0.93 -3.58 13.91
CA LEU A 177 0.90 -5.03 14.03
C LEU A 177 -0.01 -5.67 12.97
N VAL A 178 -1.22 -5.14 12.76
CA VAL A 178 -2.18 -5.65 11.77
C VAL A 178 -1.62 -5.54 10.35
N ASN A 179 -0.86 -4.51 10.05
CA ASN A 179 -0.22 -4.31 8.75
C ASN A 179 1.03 -5.21 8.52
N ALA A 180 1.56 -5.86 9.54
CA ALA A 180 2.81 -6.60 9.42
C ALA A 180 2.67 -7.91 8.60
N PRO A 181 1.65 -8.77 8.80
CA PRO A 181 1.52 -10.04 8.08
C PRO A 181 1.47 -9.88 6.56
N ARG A 182 0.74 -8.89 6.03
CA ARG A 182 0.70 -8.64 4.58
C ARG A 182 2.04 -8.20 3.98
N ARG A 183 2.93 -7.66 4.83
CA ARG A 183 4.26 -7.20 4.45
C ARG A 183 5.34 -8.24 4.64
N SER A 184 5.11 -9.26 5.45
CA SER A 184 6.06 -10.36 5.66
C SER A 184 6.24 -11.21 4.41
N ALA A 185 7.30 -12.01 4.35
CA ALA A 185 7.52 -12.95 3.24
C ALA A 185 6.42 -14.02 3.17
N ALA A 186 5.93 -14.47 4.34
CA ALA A 186 4.88 -15.47 4.45
C ALA A 186 3.51 -14.97 3.99
N TYR A 187 3.26 -13.65 4.04
CA TYR A 187 2.00 -13.05 3.61
C TYR A 187 0.76 -13.63 4.30
N ASN A 188 0.84 -13.93 5.60
CA ASN A 188 -0.26 -14.54 6.36
C ASN A 188 -1.31 -13.51 6.78
N VAL A 189 -2.04 -12.93 5.82
CA VAL A 189 -3.10 -11.94 6.08
C VAL A 189 -4.20 -12.51 7.00
N LYS A 190 -4.46 -13.82 6.89
CA LYS A 190 -5.43 -14.50 7.76
C LYS A 190 -5.10 -14.37 9.25
N ASP A 191 -3.83 -14.38 9.65
CA ASP A 191 -3.46 -14.20 11.06
C ASP A 191 -3.82 -12.80 11.56
N ALA A 192 -3.70 -11.76 10.71
CA ALA A 192 -4.16 -10.42 11.04
C ALA A 192 -5.70 -10.35 11.15
N TRP A 193 -6.41 -10.96 10.22
CA TRP A 193 -7.86 -11.06 10.24
C TRP A 193 -8.37 -11.74 11.50
N ASP A 194 -7.85 -12.92 11.82
CA ASP A 194 -8.25 -13.70 13.00
C ASP A 194 -8.00 -12.90 14.28
N ALA A 195 -6.89 -12.17 14.35
CA ALA A 195 -6.58 -11.30 15.49
C ALA A 195 -7.59 -10.14 15.62
N VAL A 196 -7.96 -9.48 14.51
CA VAL A 196 -8.89 -8.35 14.50
C VAL A 196 -10.30 -8.80 14.86
N ILE A 197 -10.78 -9.92 14.32
CA ILE A 197 -12.11 -10.46 14.59
C ILE A 197 -12.26 -10.94 16.05
N ALA A 198 -11.22 -11.55 16.61
CA ALA A 198 -11.23 -12.01 18.00
C ALA A 198 -11.04 -10.88 19.03
N ALA A 199 -10.58 -9.71 18.59
CA ALA A 199 -10.24 -8.61 19.49
C ALA A 199 -11.49 -7.88 20.03
N SER A 200 -11.53 -7.67 21.34
CA SER A 200 -12.50 -6.80 22.00
C SER A 200 -12.02 -5.34 22.11
N ASP A 201 -10.73 -5.12 21.92
CA ASP A 201 -10.05 -3.84 22.09
C ASP A 201 -8.67 -3.85 21.38
N PRO A 202 -8.02 -2.69 21.18
CA PRO A 202 -6.70 -2.60 20.54
C PRO A 202 -5.59 -3.35 21.30
N ASP A 203 -5.69 -3.45 22.64
CA ASP A 203 -4.68 -4.15 23.44
C ASP A 203 -4.76 -5.68 23.26
N SER A 204 -5.91 -6.21 22.89
CA SER A 204 -6.08 -7.63 22.52
C SER A 204 -5.24 -7.97 21.28
N ILE A 205 -5.22 -7.11 20.27
CA ILE A 205 -4.37 -7.25 19.08
C ILE A 205 -2.89 -7.29 19.48
N LYS A 206 -2.48 -6.42 20.40
CA LYS A 206 -1.09 -6.32 20.88
C LYS A 206 -0.60 -7.57 21.62
N ARG A 207 -1.50 -8.45 22.06
CA ARG A 207 -1.16 -9.73 22.69
C ARG A 207 -0.97 -10.89 21.71
N THR A 208 -1.22 -10.67 20.41
CA THR A 208 -1.14 -11.71 19.38
C THR A 208 0.30 -11.93 18.94
N GLU A 209 0.90 -13.04 19.35
CA GLU A 209 2.32 -13.39 19.10
C GLU A 209 2.67 -13.40 17.62
N LYS A 210 1.86 -14.05 16.78
CA LYS A 210 2.07 -14.12 15.33
C LYS A 210 2.22 -12.75 14.66
N LEU A 211 1.51 -11.73 15.13
CA LEU A 211 1.62 -10.37 14.60
C LEU A 211 2.95 -9.72 14.99
N HIS A 212 3.45 -10.02 16.19
CA HIS A 212 4.78 -9.57 16.62
C HIS A 212 5.90 -10.25 15.83
N GLU A 213 5.79 -11.56 15.56
CA GLU A 213 6.73 -12.30 14.70
C GLU A 213 6.80 -11.69 13.31
N ALA A 214 5.64 -11.45 12.66
CA ALA A 214 5.57 -10.79 11.36
C ALA A 214 6.17 -9.36 11.40
N SER A 215 5.86 -8.60 12.46
CA SER A 215 6.41 -7.25 12.66
C SER A 215 7.93 -7.25 12.83
N PHE A 216 8.46 -8.21 13.57
CA PHE A 216 9.89 -8.39 13.74
C PHE A 216 10.59 -8.75 12.43
N GLU A 217 10.02 -9.69 11.65
CA GLU A 217 10.53 -10.04 10.33
C GLU A 217 10.60 -8.82 9.41
N VAL A 218 9.49 -8.06 9.30
CA VAL A 218 9.41 -6.86 8.45
C VAL A 218 10.44 -5.81 8.87
N ARG A 219 10.64 -5.60 10.18
CA ARG A 219 11.66 -4.67 10.69
C ARG A 219 13.07 -5.12 10.33
N ARG A 220 13.39 -6.40 10.56
CA ARG A 220 14.68 -6.98 10.24
C ARG A 220 15.00 -6.89 8.74
N GLU A 221 14.04 -7.23 7.89
CA GLU A 221 14.21 -7.13 6.43
C GLU A 221 14.34 -5.68 5.97
N THR A 222 13.57 -4.76 6.55
CA THR A 222 13.70 -3.33 6.27
C THR A 222 15.10 -2.82 6.63
N GLU A 223 15.62 -3.20 7.80
CA GLU A 223 16.96 -2.80 8.22
C GLU A 223 18.02 -3.38 7.29
N ARG A 224 17.94 -4.66 6.94
CA ARG A 224 18.86 -5.31 6.02
C ARG A 224 18.91 -4.61 4.65
N CYS A 225 17.77 -4.17 4.12
CA CYS A 225 17.67 -3.62 2.77
C CYS A 225 17.82 -2.10 2.70
N THR A 226 17.65 -1.37 3.81
CA THR A 226 17.64 0.10 3.80
C THR A 226 19.01 0.72 3.48
N HIS A 227 20.09 -0.03 3.62
CA HIS A 227 21.48 0.43 3.38
C HIS A 227 21.93 0.28 1.93
N THR A 228 21.03 -0.10 1.01
CA THR A 228 21.34 -0.16 -0.42
C THR A 228 21.71 1.24 -0.95
N ALA A 229 22.78 1.32 -1.70
CA ALA A 229 23.23 2.59 -2.29
C ALA A 229 22.21 3.10 -3.32
N PRO A 230 21.77 4.36 -3.22
CA PRO A 230 20.85 4.95 -4.18
C PRO A 230 21.53 5.22 -5.52
N LYS A 231 20.78 5.05 -6.61
CA LYS A 231 21.15 5.55 -7.96
C LYS A 231 20.22 6.71 -8.32
N PHE A 232 20.71 7.63 -9.13
CA PHE A 232 19.93 8.79 -9.55
C PHE A 232 19.69 8.74 -11.06
N SER A 233 18.49 9.15 -11.50
CA SER A 233 18.19 9.38 -12.91
C SER A 233 19.17 10.39 -13.53
N ALA A 234 19.29 10.39 -14.86
CA ALA A 234 20.23 11.25 -15.58
C ALA A 234 20.03 12.76 -15.26
N ASP A 235 18.79 13.18 -15.01
CA ASP A 235 18.40 14.55 -14.62
C ASP A 235 18.49 14.79 -13.10
N ALA A 236 18.80 13.75 -12.31
CA ALA A 236 18.87 13.75 -10.86
C ALA A 236 17.54 14.07 -10.13
N THR A 237 16.40 13.96 -10.82
CA THR A 237 15.09 14.21 -10.24
C THR A 237 14.51 12.97 -9.54
N ILE A 238 14.95 11.77 -9.93
CA ILE A 238 14.49 10.51 -9.34
C ILE A 238 15.67 9.77 -8.70
N CYS A 239 15.49 9.40 -7.44
CA CYS A 239 16.40 8.51 -6.72
C CYS A 239 15.79 7.10 -6.71
N VAL A 240 16.56 6.09 -7.10
CA VAL A 240 16.14 4.69 -7.14
C VAL A 240 17.01 3.84 -6.22
N LEU A 241 16.33 3.14 -5.30
CA LEU A 241 16.92 2.12 -4.43
C LEU A 241 16.45 0.76 -4.93
N THR A 242 17.37 -0.11 -5.34
CA THR A 242 17.04 -1.48 -5.78
C THR A 242 17.35 -2.45 -4.67
N ILE A 243 16.34 -3.21 -4.24
CA ILE A 243 16.44 -4.21 -3.17
C ILE A 243 15.97 -5.59 -3.68
N SER A 244 16.34 -6.64 -2.95
CA SER A 244 15.82 -7.99 -3.16
C SER A 244 15.34 -8.56 -1.83
N SER A 245 14.03 -8.67 -1.67
CA SER A 245 13.39 -9.21 -0.47
C SER A 245 12.05 -9.86 -0.81
N ALA A 246 11.78 -11.02 -0.21
CA ALA A 246 10.47 -11.65 -0.30
C ALA A 246 9.38 -10.89 0.47
N ALA A 247 9.77 -9.93 1.34
CA ALA A 247 8.85 -9.08 2.10
C ALA A 247 8.50 -7.79 1.34
N GLN A 248 7.29 -7.26 1.56
CA GLN A 248 6.80 -6.01 0.95
C GLN A 248 7.32 -4.78 1.72
N ILE A 249 8.62 -4.59 1.70
CA ILE A 249 9.28 -3.51 2.45
C ILE A 249 9.64 -2.28 1.60
N HIS A 250 9.54 -2.39 0.27
CA HIS A 250 9.85 -1.29 -0.64
C HIS A 250 9.05 0.00 -0.36
N PRO A 251 7.74 -0.02 0.03
CA PRO A 251 7.05 1.22 0.39
C PRO A 251 7.59 1.85 1.67
N VAL A 252 8.00 1.04 2.65
CA VAL A 252 8.58 1.51 3.91
C VAL A 252 9.92 2.18 3.67
N ILE A 253 10.79 1.56 2.85
CA ILE A 253 12.10 2.09 2.49
C ILE A 253 11.95 3.38 1.67
N ALA A 254 11.07 3.41 0.66
CA ALA A 254 10.80 4.61 -0.12
C ALA A 254 10.37 5.79 0.77
N THR A 255 9.45 5.56 1.72
CA THR A 255 8.97 6.58 2.66
C THR A 255 10.09 7.08 3.57
N ARG A 256 10.91 6.17 4.12
CA ARG A 256 12.06 6.50 4.97
C ARG A 256 13.03 7.41 4.22
N TRP A 257 13.48 7.00 3.04
CA TRP A 257 14.45 7.74 2.25
C TRP A 257 13.91 9.05 1.69
N ALA A 258 12.62 9.12 1.33
CA ALA A 258 11.98 10.38 0.91
C ALA A 258 12.03 11.46 2.01
N GLY A 259 12.04 11.05 3.28
CA GLY A 259 12.18 11.97 4.42
C GLY A 259 13.62 12.47 4.66
N HIS A 260 14.63 11.73 4.20
CA HIS A 260 16.04 11.96 4.58
C HIS A 260 16.91 12.54 3.46
N LEU A 261 16.63 12.23 2.20
CA LEU A 261 17.44 12.72 1.08
C LEU A 261 17.26 14.24 0.89
N LYS A 262 18.42 14.93 0.75
CA LYS A 262 18.50 16.38 0.66
C LYS A 262 19.16 16.80 -0.65
N SER A 263 18.46 16.70 -1.75
CA SER A 263 18.92 17.25 -3.04
C SER A 263 17.84 18.18 -3.59
N ASN A 264 18.18 19.42 -3.90
CA ASN A 264 17.21 20.42 -4.38
C ASN A 264 16.57 20.03 -5.72
N LYS A 265 17.21 19.17 -6.50
CA LYS A 265 16.66 18.63 -7.76
C LYS A 265 15.74 17.44 -7.56
N LEU A 266 15.84 16.78 -6.40
CA LEU A 266 15.13 15.52 -6.17
C LEU A 266 13.62 15.76 -6.03
N GLU A 267 12.86 15.04 -6.82
CA GLU A 267 11.40 15.04 -6.81
C GLU A 267 10.83 13.76 -6.21
N ILE A 268 11.36 12.62 -6.65
CA ILE A 268 10.81 11.30 -6.33
C ILE A 268 11.89 10.39 -5.76
N VAL A 269 11.53 9.67 -4.70
CA VAL A 269 12.30 8.53 -4.20
C VAL A 269 11.52 7.26 -4.54
N MET A 270 12.13 6.40 -5.32
CA MET A 270 11.63 5.10 -5.74
C MET A 270 12.41 3.99 -5.04
N CYS A 271 11.71 2.99 -4.50
CA CYS A 271 12.32 1.75 -4.06
C CYS A 271 11.75 0.59 -4.88
N ALA A 272 12.60 -0.10 -5.62
CA ALA A 272 12.26 -1.24 -6.46
C ALA A 272 12.69 -2.54 -5.77
N ASN A 273 11.79 -3.49 -5.64
CA ASN A 273 12.03 -4.80 -5.03
C ASN A 273 11.95 -5.90 -6.09
N GLU A 274 13.09 -6.45 -6.43
CA GLU A 274 13.25 -7.51 -7.43
C GLU A 274 13.05 -8.94 -6.87
N GLY A 275 12.82 -9.05 -5.55
CA GLY A 275 12.69 -10.34 -4.86
C GLY A 275 11.29 -10.62 -4.29
N TYR A 276 10.31 -9.71 -4.49
CA TYR A 276 8.98 -9.86 -3.88
C TYR A 276 8.08 -10.85 -4.61
N LEU A 277 8.06 -10.80 -5.94
CA LEU A 277 7.33 -11.73 -6.81
C LEU A 277 8.28 -12.33 -7.86
N PRO A 278 8.09 -13.59 -8.26
CA PRO A 278 8.86 -14.20 -9.36
C PRO A 278 8.69 -13.39 -10.65
N ASP A 279 9.77 -13.18 -11.39
CA ASP A 279 9.82 -12.51 -12.71
C ASP A 279 9.19 -11.11 -12.77
N LYS A 280 8.89 -10.51 -11.60
CA LYS A 280 8.31 -9.18 -11.47
C LYS A 280 9.20 -8.29 -10.61
N VAL A 281 9.04 -7.00 -10.82
CA VAL A 281 9.61 -5.96 -9.96
C VAL A 281 8.47 -5.12 -9.40
N ASN A 282 8.37 -5.08 -8.08
CA ASN A 282 7.43 -4.24 -7.38
C ASN A 282 8.15 -2.97 -6.95
N PHE A 283 7.66 -1.82 -7.31
CA PHE A 283 8.27 -0.56 -6.88
C PHE A 283 7.26 0.37 -6.21
N SER A 284 7.76 1.21 -5.32
CA SER A 284 6.97 2.26 -4.65
C SER A 284 7.71 3.59 -4.72
N CYS A 285 6.96 4.63 -5.01
CA CYS A 285 7.42 6.00 -5.16
C CYS A 285 6.84 6.91 -4.10
N ARG A 286 7.63 7.84 -3.60
CA ARG A 286 7.22 8.89 -2.65
C ARG A 286 7.83 10.23 -3.08
N ILE A 287 7.08 11.31 -2.89
CA ILE A 287 7.62 12.67 -3.09
C ILE A 287 8.72 12.93 -2.07
N ALA A 288 9.89 13.34 -2.53
CA ALA A 288 11.00 13.74 -1.67
C ALA A 288 10.60 14.92 -0.78
N LYS A 289 11.05 14.95 0.48
CA LYS A 289 10.71 16.01 1.43
C LYS A 289 10.96 17.42 0.88
N VAL A 290 12.02 17.59 0.12
CA VAL A 290 12.40 18.88 -0.50
C VAL A 290 11.44 19.36 -1.60
N ALA A 291 10.62 18.46 -2.15
CA ALA A 291 9.67 18.75 -3.21
C ALA A 291 8.21 18.81 -2.75
N ARG A 292 7.90 18.43 -1.50
CA ARG A 292 6.52 18.39 -0.97
C ARG A 292 5.84 19.76 -0.86
N GLY A 293 6.62 20.81 -0.67
CA GLY A 293 6.10 22.19 -0.53
C GLY A 293 5.99 22.95 -1.85
N ARG A 294 6.20 22.31 -3.00
CA ARG A 294 6.05 22.97 -4.30
C ARG A 294 4.57 23.11 -4.64
N GLU A 295 4.19 24.26 -5.21
CA GLU A 295 2.81 24.61 -5.54
C GLU A 295 2.65 24.91 -7.03
N GLY A 296 1.41 25.00 -7.51
CA GLY A 296 1.12 25.30 -8.91
C GLY A 296 1.71 24.28 -9.87
N ASP A 297 2.32 24.75 -10.94
CA ASP A 297 2.92 23.92 -11.99
C ASP A 297 4.16 23.14 -11.53
N GLU A 298 4.77 23.57 -10.42
CA GLU A 298 5.92 22.87 -9.81
C GLU A 298 5.50 21.72 -8.89
N LYS A 299 4.20 21.57 -8.59
CA LYS A 299 3.70 20.48 -7.75
C LYS A 299 3.99 19.13 -8.39
N VAL A 300 4.70 18.27 -7.66
CA VAL A 300 5.07 16.93 -8.17
C VAL A 300 3.85 16.02 -8.19
N ASP A 301 3.53 15.49 -9.36
CA ASP A 301 2.57 14.42 -9.58
C ASP A 301 3.37 13.19 -10.03
N ILE A 302 3.47 12.19 -9.14
CA ILE A 302 4.28 10.99 -9.39
C ILE A 302 3.76 10.22 -10.60
N ILE A 303 2.43 10.12 -10.76
CA ILE A 303 1.82 9.37 -11.85
C ILE A 303 2.19 10.02 -13.19
N LYS A 304 1.97 11.32 -13.31
CA LYS A 304 2.35 12.07 -14.53
C LYS A 304 3.85 11.99 -14.81
N ARG A 305 4.68 12.00 -13.75
CA ARG A 305 6.13 11.91 -13.91
C ARG A 305 6.58 10.54 -14.43
N LEU A 306 5.98 9.46 -13.91
CA LEU A 306 6.23 8.09 -14.38
C LEU A 306 5.76 7.88 -15.82
N GLU A 307 4.55 8.35 -16.16
CA GLU A 307 4.04 8.29 -17.54
C GLU A 307 4.91 9.11 -18.50
N GLY A 308 5.39 10.27 -18.05
CA GLY A 308 6.31 11.12 -18.83
C GLY A 308 7.65 10.45 -19.18
N ILE A 309 8.16 9.54 -18.32
CA ILE A 309 9.41 8.80 -18.59
C ILE A 309 9.25 7.89 -19.81
N VAL A 310 8.07 7.35 -20.03
CA VAL A 310 7.79 6.37 -21.09
C VAL A 310 6.98 6.96 -22.26
N ALA A 311 6.72 8.26 -22.25
CA ALA A 311 5.89 8.93 -23.27
C ALA A 311 6.43 8.74 -24.69
N ASP A 312 7.76 8.75 -24.85
CA ASP A 312 8.44 8.52 -26.15
C ASP A 312 8.66 7.02 -26.46
N HIS A 313 8.13 6.12 -25.62
CA HIS A 313 8.30 4.66 -25.72
C HIS A 313 6.95 3.92 -25.62
N PRO A 314 6.02 4.10 -26.58
CA PRO A 314 4.66 3.55 -26.50
C PRO A 314 4.63 2.02 -26.37
N ASP A 315 5.52 1.31 -27.08
CA ASP A 315 5.61 -0.15 -26.98
C ASP A 315 6.00 -0.63 -25.57
N LEU A 316 6.91 0.08 -24.91
CA LEU A 316 7.27 -0.21 -23.52
C LEU A 316 6.09 0.12 -22.61
N ARG A 317 5.42 1.28 -22.81
CA ARG A 317 4.26 1.67 -22.00
C ARG A 317 3.17 0.62 -22.03
N GLU A 318 2.86 0.05 -23.21
CA GLU A 318 1.89 -1.03 -23.36
C GLU A 318 2.33 -2.28 -22.57
N ARG A 319 3.58 -2.72 -22.71
CA ARG A 319 4.13 -3.89 -22.02
C ARG A 319 4.24 -3.72 -20.50
N LEU A 320 4.43 -2.50 -19.98
CA LEU A 320 4.40 -2.20 -18.55
C LEU A 320 3.02 -2.48 -17.94
N GLY A 321 1.95 -2.44 -18.74
CA GLY A 321 0.61 -2.83 -18.36
C GLY A 321 -0.08 -1.85 -17.43
N GLU A 322 -1.27 -2.25 -16.98
CA GLU A 322 -2.13 -1.43 -16.14
C GLU A 322 -1.62 -1.22 -14.71
N SER A 323 -0.76 -2.10 -14.22
CA SER A 323 -0.19 -1.99 -12.87
C SER A 323 0.99 -1.02 -12.77
N PHE A 324 1.36 -0.34 -13.87
CA PHE A 324 2.36 0.72 -13.87
C PHE A 324 1.76 2.05 -13.45
N ALA A 325 2.49 2.83 -12.63
CA ALA A 325 2.09 4.17 -12.19
C ALA A 325 0.72 4.24 -11.48
N ARG A 326 0.43 3.27 -10.59
CA ARG A 326 -0.81 3.18 -9.82
C ARG A 326 -0.69 3.81 -8.43
N GLY A 327 -1.83 4.23 -7.88
CA GLY A 327 -1.96 4.81 -6.54
C GLY A 327 -2.36 6.28 -6.59
N HIS A 328 -1.78 7.09 -5.72
CA HIS A 328 -2.07 8.51 -5.60
C HIS A 328 -0.96 9.38 -6.19
N LYS A 329 -1.27 10.62 -6.56
CA LYS A 329 -0.30 11.60 -7.09
C LYS A 329 0.93 11.78 -6.19
N GLU A 330 0.78 11.59 -4.87
CA GLU A 330 1.85 11.78 -3.88
C GLU A 330 2.48 10.47 -3.40
N ALA A 331 1.83 9.32 -3.67
CA ALA A 331 2.28 7.99 -3.27
C ALA A 331 1.84 6.96 -4.31
N SER A 332 2.72 6.65 -5.24
CA SER A 332 2.46 5.76 -6.37
C SER A 332 3.42 4.58 -6.36
N GLY A 333 3.23 3.68 -7.30
CA GLY A 333 4.09 2.53 -7.50
C GLY A 333 3.66 1.70 -8.70
N GLY A 334 4.15 0.47 -8.74
CA GLY A 334 3.76 -0.45 -9.80
C GLY A 334 4.34 -1.84 -9.63
N ILE A 335 3.80 -2.74 -10.45
CA ILE A 335 4.27 -4.11 -10.63
C ILE A 335 4.50 -4.31 -12.10
N VAL A 336 5.76 -4.51 -12.50
CA VAL A 336 6.16 -4.63 -13.89
C VAL A 336 6.98 -5.90 -14.11
N GLY A 337 7.09 -6.35 -15.35
CA GLY A 337 7.98 -7.45 -15.70
C GLY A 337 9.45 -7.06 -15.51
N LYS A 338 10.28 -8.05 -15.22
CA LYS A 338 11.72 -7.80 -14.99
C LYS A 338 12.43 -7.26 -16.25
N LYS A 339 12.02 -7.70 -17.44
CA LYS A 339 12.54 -7.19 -18.71
C LYS A 339 12.17 -5.72 -18.92
N GLU A 340 10.90 -5.37 -18.69
CA GLU A 340 10.39 -4.01 -18.80
C GLU A 340 11.05 -3.09 -17.77
N TRP A 341 11.33 -3.59 -16.57
CA TRP A 341 12.08 -2.87 -15.56
C TRP A 341 13.50 -2.57 -16.00
N ASP A 342 14.19 -3.54 -16.63
CA ASP A 342 15.56 -3.33 -17.15
C ASP A 342 15.58 -2.26 -18.24
N GLU A 343 14.60 -2.25 -19.15
CA GLU A 343 14.46 -1.21 -20.17
C GLU A 343 14.17 0.17 -19.53
N LEU A 344 13.27 0.21 -18.53
CA LEU A 344 12.94 1.43 -17.80
C LEU A 344 14.19 2.03 -17.09
N LYS A 345 15.06 1.19 -16.51
CA LYS A 345 16.33 1.64 -15.92
C LYS A 345 17.23 2.31 -16.95
N VAL A 346 17.29 1.78 -18.18
CA VAL A 346 18.09 2.37 -19.27
C VAL A 346 17.56 3.76 -19.65
N ILE A 347 16.23 3.89 -19.80
CA ILE A 347 15.58 5.16 -20.14
C ILE A 347 15.81 6.20 -19.04
N MET A 348 15.71 5.80 -17.78
CA MET A 348 16.03 6.69 -16.65
C MET A 348 17.53 7.03 -16.52
N GLY A 349 18.40 6.38 -17.28
CA GLY A 349 19.86 6.60 -17.21
C GLY A 349 20.51 6.00 -15.96
N LEU A 350 19.91 4.95 -15.38
CA LEU A 350 20.42 4.27 -14.18
C LEU A 350 21.45 3.18 -14.48
N ASP A 351 21.72 2.89 -15.75
CA ASP A 351 22.57 1.79 -16.16
C ASP A 351 24.06 2.14 -16.02
N ASP A 352 24.80 1.30 -15.29
CA ASP A 352 26.24 1.49 -15.01
C ASP A 352 27.14 1.30 -16.25
N SER A 353 26.57 0.84 -17.37
CA SER A 353 27.33 0.55 -18.59
C SER A 353 27.97 1.80 -19.24
N LYS A 354 27.24 2.91 -19.23
CA LYS A 354 27.75 4.21 -19.75
C LYS A 354 28.80 4.82 -18.82
N THR A 355 28.63 4.65 -17.50
CA THR A 355 29.57 5.16 -16.49
C THR A 355 30.85 4.35 -16.47
N LYS A 356 30.80 3.05 -16.75
CA LYS A 356 32.00 2.20 -16.92
C LYS A 356 32.74 2.52 -18.22
N LYS A 357 32.01 2.73 -19.33
CA LYS A 357 32.61 3.12 -20.61
C LYS A 357 33.31 4.48 -20.53
N ALA A 358 32.64 5.48 -19.95
CA ALA A 358 33.22 6.81 -19.76
C ALA A 358 34.43 6.83 -18.77
N LYS A 359 34.43 5.92 -17.78
CA LYS A 359 35.58 5.72 -16.87
C LYS A 359 36.73 4.98 -17.56
N LEU A 360 36.44 3.98 -18.39
CA LEU A 360 37.46 3.29 -19.19
C LEU A 360 38.10 4.23 -20.25
N GLU A 361 37.30 5.04 -20.94
CA GLU A 361 37.78 6.02 -21.92
C GLU A 361 38.60 7.15 -21.25
N LYS A 362 38.25 7.56 -20.03
CA LYS A 362 39.07 8.50 -19.25
C LYS A 362 40.34 7.86 -18.66
N GLN A 363 40.39 6.56 -18.43
CA GLN A 363 41.59 5.87 -17.94
C GLN A 363 42.57 5.57 -19.05
N ASN A 364 42.10 5.42 -20.29
CA ASN A 364 43.00 5.21 -21.47
C ASN A 364 43.50 6.52 -22.08
N GLY A 365 43.09 7.68 -21.56
CA GLY A 365 43.41 8.99 -22.17
C GLY A 365 44.42 9.87 -21.44
N THR A 366 44.91 9.51 -20.24
CA THR A 366 45.99 10.32 -19.57
C THR A 366 46.72 9.49 -18.51
N ALA A 367 47.91 9.05 -18.84
CA ALA A 367 48.95 8.77 -17.84
C ALA A 367 49.54 10.11 -17.38
N ALA A 368 49.05 10.68 -16.31
CA ALA A 368 49.73 11.77 -15.57
C ALA A 368 49.14 11.89 -14.13
N THR A 369 50.04 11.65 -13.18
CA THR A 369 50.02 12.09 -11.75
C THR A 369 48.78 11.93 -10.93
N ALA A 370 48.71 10.84 -10.19
CA ALA A 370 47.72 10.61 -9.12
C ALA A 370 47.90 11.59 -7.95
N LYS A 371 47.05 12.61 -7.85
CA LYS A 371 46.77 13.30 -6.58
C LYS A 371 45.80 12.44 -5.80
N LYS A 372 46.21 11.93 -4.61
CA LYS A 372 45.33 11.26 -3.64
C LYS A 372 44.16 12.21 -3.30
N MET A 373 42.93 11.83 -3.64
CA MET A 373 41.75 12.49 -3.14
C MET A 373 41.57 12.15 -1.64
N PRO A 374 41.17 13.11 -0.80
CA PRO A 374 40.89 12.84 0.59
C PRO A 374 39.68 11.89 0.71
N ALA A 375 39.76 10.95 1.65
CA ALA A 375 38.68 10.00 1.92
C ALA A 375 37.36 10.74 2.22
N GLN A 376 36.28 10.31 1.57
CA GLN A 376 34.96 10.89 1.75
C GLN A 376 34.49 10.70 3.19
N LYS A 377 34.39 11.80 3.96
CA LYS A 377 34.07 11.81 5.39
C LYS A 377 32.59 11.55 5.72
N ASN A 378 31.73 11.46 4.72
CA ASN A 378 30.30 11.24 4.90
C ASN A 378 29.90 9.90 4.26
N THR A 379 30.09 8.81 5.01
CA THR A 379 29.45 7.53 4.73
C THR A 379 28.09 7.48 5.40
N LEU A 380 27.13 6.73 4.85
CA LEU A 380 25.81 6.51 5.41
C LEU A 380 25.83 6.08 6.90
N ALA A 381 26.88 5.37 7.34
CA ALA A 381 27.11 5.01 8.73
C ALA A 381 27.14 6.22 9.69
N ASN A 382 27.62 7.39 9.24
CA ASN A 382 27.69 8.60 10.08
C ASN A 382 26.33 9.31 10.23
N TYR A 383 25.32 8.96 9.43
CA TYR A 383 23.97 9.50 9.55
C TYR A 383 23.13 8.74 10.59
N PHE A 384 23.42 7.48 10.84
CA PHE A 384 22.68 6.61 11.77
C PHE A 384 23.30 6.54 13.18
N ALA A 385 24.50 7.06 13.38
CA ALA A 385 25.20 7.08 14.68
C ALA A 385 24.76 8.22 15.61
N LYS A 386 23.80 9.07 15.20
CA LYS A 386 23.27 10.20 15.98
C LYS A 386 21.74 10.20 16.00
N ALA A 387 21.13 9.10 16.37
CA ALA A 387 19.72 9.03 16.75
C ALA A 387 19.57 8.20 18.02
#